data_38bfcea175668bc2496137058cca1ced
#
_entry.id   38bfcea175668bc2496137058cca1ced
#
_cell.length_a   1.000
_cell.length_b   1.000
_cell.length_c   1.000
_cell.angle_alpha   90.00
_cell.angle_beta   90.00
_cell.angle_gamma   90.00
#
_symmetry.space_group_name_H-M   'P 1'
#
loop_
_entity.id
_entity.type
_entity.pdbx_description
1 polymer ?
#
loop_
_entity_poly.entity_id
_entity_poly.type
_entity_poly.pdbx_seq_one_letter_code
_entity_poly.pdbx_strand_id
1 'polypeptide(L)'
;MSLNRTQIVDWLYRCGDIFTKQSDFLTGLDKEIGDADHGLNMHRGFSKVVEKLPSIADKDIGFILKNTGMTLLSNVGGASGPLFGTFFIRAAQVTQAHQSLTLDELYQMIREGADGVVNRGKAEPGDKTMCDVWLPVADSLRQSSEQHLSIAAALDAACEVAERAAHATITMQARKGRASYLGERSIGHQDPGATSVLFMVQMLAAAAKE
;
A
#
# COMPACT_ATOMS: atom_id res chain seq x y z
N MET A 1 -17.42 -10.08 12.03
CA MET A 1 -16.78 -8.87 12.56
C MET A 1 -16.43 -7.97 11.38
N SER A 2 -16.45 -6.65 11.57
CA SER A 2 -16.14 -5.65 10.55
C SER A 2 -14.93 -4.81 10.97
N LEU A 3 -14.21 -4.26 10.00
CA LEU A 3 -13.16 -3.28 10.20
C LEU A 3 -13.83 -1.89 10.25
N ASN A 4 -13.76 -1.21 11.36
CA ASN A 4 -14.45 0.05 11.54
C ASN A 4 -13.61 1.26 11.11
N ARG A 5 -14.27 2.41 11.00
CA ARG A 5 -13.63 3.68 10.61
C ARG A 5 -12.46 4.05 11.52
N THR A 6 -12.58 3.85 12.83
CA THR A 6 -11.51 4.16 13.78
C THR A 6 -10.26 3.33 13.50
N GLN A 7 -10.44 2.05 13.16
CA GLN A 7 -9.34 1.17 12.76
C GLN A 7 -8.70 1.60 11.42
N ILE A 8 -9.48 2.08 10.47
CA ILE A 8 -8.94 2.66 9.22
C ILE A 8 -8.11 3.91 9.51
N VAL A 9 -8.57 4.78 10.39
CA VAL A 9 -7.82 5.97 10.82
C VAL A 9 -6.52 5.56 11.53
N ASP A 10 -6.59 4.58 12.42
CA ASP A 10 -5.42 4.03 13.11
C ASP A 10 -4.40 3.43 12.13
N TRP A 11 -4.89 2.71 11.11
CA TRP A 11 -4.03 2.22 10.03
C TRP A 11 -3.20 3.35 9.40
N LEU A 12 -3.83 4.48 9.08
CA LEU A 12 -3.14 5.61 8.43
C LEU A 12 -2.14 6.28 9.38
N TYR A 13 -2.44 6.38 10.68
CA TYR A 13 -1.47 6.82 11.69
C TYR A 13 -0.28 5.87 11.77
N ARG A 14 -0.52 4.55 11.79
CA ARG A 14 0.53 3.54 11.81
C ARG A 14 1.38 3.58 10.53
N CYS A 15 0.79 3.87 9.38
CA CYS A 15 1.54 4.10 8.14
C CYS A 15 2.48 5.31 8.29
N GLY A 16 2.02 6.41 8.86
CA GLY A 16 2.87 7.55 9.16
C GLY A 16 4.07 7.18 10.03
N ASP A 17 3.82 6.41 11.09
CA ASP A 17 4.86 5.94 12.00
C ASP A 17 5.87 5.02 11.32
N ILE A 18 5.41 4.02 10.58
CA ILE A 18 6.32 3.06 9.94
C ILE A 18 7.17 3.72 8.86
N PHE A 19 6.60 4.64 8.05
CA PHE A 19 7.36 5.35 7.04
C PHE A 19 8.35 6.38 7.63
N THR A 20 8.10 6.85 8.84
CA THR A 20 9.10 7.62 9.60
C THR A 20 10.23 6.70 10.06
N LYS A 21 9.92 5.58 10.69
CA LYS A 21 10.91 4.64 11.23
C LYS A 21 11.74 3.95 10.17
N GLN A 22 11.15 3.63 9.02
CA GLN A 22 11.78 2.87 7.94
C GLN A 22 12.24 3.74 6.76
N SER A 23 12.24 5.06 6.93
CA SER A 23 12.63 5.99 5.88
C SER A 23 14.03 5.70 5.33
N ASP A 24 15.02 5.54 6.22
CA ASP A 24 16.39 5.26 5.82
C ASP A 24 16.54 3.88 5.16
N PHE A 25 15.84 2.89 5.68
CA PHE A 25 15.84 1.54 5.08
C PHE A 25 15.28 1.54 3.65
N LEU A 26 14.13 2.18 3.43
CA LEU A 26 13.53 2.28 2.10
C LEU A 26 14.39 3.11 1.13
N THR A 27 15.00 4.17 1.62
CA THR A 27 15.94 4.98 0.84
C THR A 27 17.18 4.16 0.48
N GLY A 28 17.66 3.31 1.39
CA GLY A 28 18.74 2.37 1.14
C GLY A 28 18.43 1.37 0.04
N LEU A 29 17.22 0.78 0.04
CA LEU A 29 16.76 -0.10 -1.05
C LEU A 29 16.73 0.64 -2.40
N ASP A 30 16.21 1.85 -2.39
CA ASP A 30 16.09 2.67 -3.60
C ASP A 30 17.46 3.14 -4.13
N LYS A 31 18.44 3.34 -3.25
CA LYS A 31 19.80 3.71 -3.63
C LYS A 31 20.45 2.67 -4.55
N GLU A 32 20.15 1.41 -4.37
CA GLU A 32 20.73 0.32 -5.16
C GLU A 32 20.16 0.26 -6.59
N ILE A 33 18.89 0.63 -6.77
CA ILE A 33 18.19 0.46 -8.05
C ILE A 33 17.40 1.70 -8.52
N GLY A 34 17.50 2.84 -7.83
CA GLY A 34 16.77 4.06 -8.15
C GLY A 34 17.58 5.33 -7.89
N ASP A 35 16.91 6.35 -7.36
CA ASP A 35 17.46 7.67 -7.09
C ASP A 35 17.61 8.02 -5.60
N ALA A 36 17.47 7.03 -4.74
CA ALA A 36 17.69 7.13 -3.30
C ALA A 36 16.77 8.14 -2.58
N ASP A 37 15.51 8.23 -2.99
CA ASP A 37 14.56 9.18 -2.40
C ASP A 37 13.24 8.57 -1.92
N HIS A 38 13.02 7.27 -2.15
CA HIS A 38 11.74 6.61 -1.89
C HIS A 38 11.31 6.71 -0.42
N GLY A 39 12.20 6.40 0.51
CA GLY A 39 11.89 6.48 1.94
C GLY A 39 11.55 7.88 2.39
N LEU A 40 12.31 8.87 1.91
CA LEU A 40 12.06 10.28 2.21
C LEU A 40 10.70 10.75 1.64
N ASN A 41 10.38 10.33 0.42
CA ASN A 41 9.13 10.67 -0.23
C ASN A 41 7.93 10.06 0.50
N MET A 42 8.01 8.78 0.90
CA MET A 42 6.94 8.11 1.66
C MET A 42 6.75 8.74 3.04
N HIS A 43 7.84 9.04 3.74
CA HIS A 43 7.78 9.76 5.02
C HIS A 43 7.10 11.12 4.87
N ARG A 44 7.49 11.92 3.89
CA ARG A 44 6.90 13.24 3.64
C ARG A 44 5.41 13.14 3.32
N GLY A 45 5.04 12.23 2.43
CA GLY A 45 3.64 12.06 2.02
C GLY A 45 2.75 11.64 3.19
N PHE A 46 3.12 10.62 3.93
CA PHE A 46 2.33 10.14 5.07
C PHE A 46 2.37 11.08 6.28
N SER A 47 3.42 11.88 6.46
CA SER A 47 3.40 12.96 7.45
C SER A 47 2.30 13.98 7.16
N LYS A 48 2.09 14.33 5.90
CA LYS A 48 1.00 15.20 5.48
C LYS A 48 -0.38 14.55 5.63
N VAL A 49 -0.49 13.25 5.41
CA VAL A 49 -1.73 12.50 5.69
C VAL A 49 -2.06 12.61 7.18
N VAL A 50 -1.11 12.29 8.04
CA VAL A 50 -1.28 12.34 9.51
C VAL A 50 -1.69 13.73 9.99
N GLU A 51 -1.09 14.81 9.45
CA GLU A 51 -1.46 16.19 9.79
C GLU A 51 -2.94 16.48 9.51
N LYS A 52 -3.53 15.87 8.48
CA LYS A 52 -4.93 16.09 8.08
C LYS A 52 -5.94 15.20 8.81
N LEU A 53 -5.51 14.04 9.32
CA LEU A 53 -6.42 13.06 9.93
C LEU A 53 -7.30 13.63 11.04
N PRO A 54 -6.82 14.46 12.00
CA PRO A 54 -7.69 14.98 13.04
C PRO A 54 -8.91 15.75 12.54
N SER A 55 -8.80 16.42 11.38
CA SER A 55 -9.90 17.21 10.80
C SER A 55 -10.90 16.38 9.99
N ILE A 56 -10.58 15.13 9.65
CA ILE A 56 -11.41 14.27 8.78
C ILE A 56 -11.77 12.92 9.42
N ALA A 57 -11.25 12.61 10.60
CA ALA A 57 -11.42 11.31 11.26
C ALA A 57 -12.89 10.98 11.60
N ASP A 58 -13.78 11.97 11.63
CA ASP A 58 -15.22 11.81 11.85
C ASP A 58 -16.03 11.58 10.56
N LYS A 59 -15.39 11.68 9.39
CA LYS A 59 -16.01 11.44 8.08
C LYS A 59 -16.12 9.95 7.79
N ASP A 60 -16.84 9.58 6.73
CA ASP A 60 -16.91 8.19 6.27
C ASP A 60 -15.56 7.69 5.72
N ILE A 61 -15.41 6.37 5.60
CA ILE A 61 -14.17 5.74 5.16
C ILE A 61 -13.77 6.24 3.76
N GLY A 62 -14.72 6.33 2.82
CA GLY A 62 -14.43 6.81 1.47
C GLY A 62 -13.87 8.22 1.45
N PHE A 63 -14.44 9.12 2.25
CA PHE A 63 -13.92 10.48 2.38
C PHE A 63 -12.48 10.51 2.90
N ILE A 64 -12.21 9.75 3.95
CA ILE A 64 -10.87 9.64 4.56
C ILE A 64 -9.85 9.12 3.54
N LEU A 65 -10.18 8.05 2.82
CA LEU A 65 -9.29 7.45 1.82
C LEU A 65 -9.08 8.37 0.61
N LYS A 66 -10.12 9.08 0.16
CA LYS A 66 -9.98 10.04 -0.93
C LYS A 66 -9.03 11.18 -0.55
N ASN A 67 -9.19 11.74 0.64
CA ASN A 67 -8.29 12.78 1.14
C ASN A 67 -6.84 12.27 1.27
N THR A 68 -6.67 11.05 1.76
CA THR A 68 -5.36 10.38 1.82
C THR A 68 -4.73 10.31 0.44
N GLY A 69 -5.46 9.84 -0.56
CA GLY A 69 -4.97 9.73 -1.93
C GLY A 69 -4.59 11.07 -2.54
N MET A 70 -5.42 12.10 -2.38
CA MET A 70 -5.14 13.45 -2.87
C MET A 70 -3.91 14.07 -2.19
N THR A 71 -3.74 13.83 -0.91
CA THR A 71 -2.58 14.29 -0.14
C THR A 71 -1.30 13.63 -0.64
N LEU A 72 -1.31 12.31 -0.90
CA LEU A 72 -0.16 11.60 -1.43
C LEU A 72 0.18 12.04 -2.86
N LEU A 73 -0.80 12.27 -3.73
CA LEU A 73 -0.59 12.84 -5.06
C LEU A 73 0.18 14.15 -5.02
N SER A 74 -0.11 14.99 -4.04
CA SER A 74 0.47 16.33 -3.94
C SER A 74 1.82 16.38 -3.22
N ASN A 75 2.15 15.38 -2.40
CA ASN A 75 3.28 15.45 -1.47
C ASN A 75 4.31 14.33 -1.62
N VAL A 76 4.00 13.25 -2.34
CA VAL A 76 4.96 12.19 -2.64
C VAL A 76 5.59 12.46 -4.00
N GLY A 77 6.91 12.52 -4.05
CA GLY A 77 7.65 12.73 -5.30
C GLY A 77 7.75 11.48 -6.16
N GLY A 78 8.23 11.66 -7.39
CA GLY A 78 8.48 10.58 -8.34
C GLY A 78 7.21 9.85 -8.79
N ALA A 79 7.37 8.61 -9.20
CA ALA A 79 6.26 7.76 -9.64
C ALA A 79 5.37 7.29 -8.47
N SER A 80 5.90 7.25 -7.25
CA SER A 80 5.18 6.75 -6.07
C SER A 80 3.97 7.61 -5.71
N GLY A 81 4.06 8.93 -5.87
CA GLY A 81 2.93 9.84 -5.61
C GLY A 81 1.69 9.49 -6.41
N PRO A 82 1.76 9.49 -7.74
CA PRO A 82 0.65 9.10 -8.60
C PRO A 82 0.13 7.68 -8.34
N LEU A 83 1.00 6.73 -8.04
CA LEU A 83 0.62 5.33 -7.84
C LEU A 83 -0.06 5.11 -6.49
N PHE A 84 0.54 5.51 -5.37
CA PHE A 84 -0.10 5.39 -4.05
C PHE A 84 -1.32 6.29 -3.92
N GLY A 85 -1.28 7.48 -4.48
CA GLY A 85 -2.45 8.36 -4.53
C GLY A 85 -3.62 7.73 -5.28
N THR A 86 -3.37 7.13 -6.44
CA THR A 86 -4.40 6.42 -7.21
C THR A 86 -4.96 5.23 -6.45
N PHE A 87 -4.12 4.46 -5.74
CA PHE A 87 -4.58 3.37 -4.89
C PHE A 87 -5.68 3.85 -3.94
N PHE A 88 -5.42 4.88 -3.17
CA PHE A 88 -6.38 5.38 -2.17
C PHE A 88 -7.61 6.03 -2.81
N ILE A 89 -7.47 6.75 -3.91
CA ILE A 89 -8.60 7.35 -4.63
C ILE A 89 -9.55 6.27 -5.17
N ARG A 90 -9.01 5.21 -5.75
CA ARG A 90 -9.80 4.09 -6.26
C ARG A 90 -10.44 3.30 -5.12
N ALA A 91 -9.70 3.02 -4.05
CA ALA A 91 -10.23 2.40 -2.84
C ALA A 91 -11.39 3.21 -2.24
N ALA A 92 -11.29 4.53 -2.27
CA ALA A 92 -12.34 5.43 -1.79
C ALA A 92 -13.65 5.29 -2.57
N GLN A 93 -13.60 5.00 -3.87
CA GLN A 93 -14.80 4.89 -4.72
C GLN A 93 -15.74 3.78 -4.26
N VAL A 94 -15.22 2.68 -3.73
CA VAL A 94 -16.01 1.53 -3.26
C VAL A 94 -16.29 1.54 -1.76
N THR A 95 -15.84 2.56 -1.06
CA THR A 95 -16.03 2.71 0.40
C THR A 95 -16.77 3.99 0.80
N GLN A 96 -17.41 4.66 -0.16
CA GLN A 96 -18.21 5.87 0.08
C GLN A 96 -19.36 5.60 1.04
N ALA A 97 -19.55 6.49 2.00
CA ALA A 97 -20.58 6.41 3.04
C ALA A 97 -20.44 5.21 4.01
N HIS A 98 -19.38 4.43 3.92
CA HIS A 98 -19.14 3.33 4.84
C HIS A 98 -18.55 3.82 6.17
N GLN A 99 -19.07 3.29 7.28
CA GLN A 99 -18.52 3.48 8.64
C GLN A 99 -17.75 2.26 9.13
N SER A 100 -17.94 1.13 8.46
CA SER A 100 -17.23 -0.12 8.68
C SER A 100 -17.21 -0.94 7.39
N LEU A 101 -16.28 -1.89 7.31
CA LEU A 101 -16.11 -2.77 6.16
C LEU A 101 -16.23 -4.22 6.62
N THR A 102 -17.03 -5.00 5.92
CA THR A 102 -16.96 -6.46 5.99
C THR A 102 -15.66 -6.95 5.35
N LEU A 103 -15.33 -8.23 5.50
CA LEU A 103 -14.14 -8.78 4.82
C LEU A 103 -14.24 -8.68 3.30
N ASP A 104 -15.43 -8.89 2.74
CA ASP A 104 -15.65 -8.74 1.29
C ASP A 104 -15.46 -7.27 0.85
N GLU A 105 -15.98 -6.32 1.58
CA GLU A 105 -15.80 -4.90 1.31
C GLU A 105 -14.32 -4.47 1.47
N LEU A 106 -13.59 -5.02 2.43
CA LEU A 106 -12.15 -4.83 2.57
C LEU A 106 -11.41 -5.39 1.35
N TYR A 107 -11.76 -6.58 0.91
CA TYR A 107 -11.23 -7.15 -0.33
C TYR A 107 -11.48 -6.21 -1.52
N GLN A 108 -12.72 -5.74 -1.71
CA GLN A 108 -13.07 -4.82 -2.80
C GLN A 108 -12.25 -3.51 -2.73
N MET A 109 -12.07 -2.97 -1.54
CA MET A 109 -11.24 -1.78 -1.32
C MET A 109 -9.80 -1.99 -1.81
N ILE A 110 -9.16 -3.07 -1.41
CA ILE A 110 -7.79 -3.39 -1.80
C ILE A 110 -7.72 -3.72 -3.30
N ARG A 111 -8.68 -4.48 -3.83
CA ARG A 111 -8.73 -4.86 -5.25
C ARG A 111 -8.86 -3.64 -6.16
N GLU A 112 -9.79 -2.74 -5.87
CA GLU A 112 -9.98 -1.52 -6.66
C GLU A 112 -8.74 -0.63 -6.60
N GLY A 113 -8.13 -0.49 -5.41
CA GLY A 113 -6.87 0.22 -5.27
C GLY A 113 -5.75 -0.39 -6.11
N ALA A 114 -5.57 -1.70 -6.04
CA ALA A 114 -4.56 -2.43 -6.81
C ALA A 114 -4.78 -2.31 -8.33
N ASP A 115 -6.01 -2.48 -8.80
CA ASP A 115 -6.37 -2.33 -10.21
C ASP A 115 -6.11 -0.90 -10.71
N GLY A 116 -6.37 0.10 -9.87
CA GLY A 116 -6.04 1.50 -10.16
C GLY A 116 -4.54 1.70 -10.37
N VAL A 117 -3.71 1.11 -9.52
CA VAL A 117 -2.24 1.18 -9.65
C VAL A 117 -1.77 0.48 -10.93
N VAL A 118 -2.29 -0.71 -11.22
CA VAL A 118 -2.00 -1.44 -12.47
C VAL A 118 -2.36 -0.60 -13.69
N ASN A 119 -3.57 -0.03 -13.71
CA ASN A 119 -4.03 0.79 -14.83
C ASN A 119 -3.19 2.06 -15.01
N ARG A 120 -2.78 2.69 -13.91
CA ARG A 120 -1.96 3.92 -13.95
C ARG A 120 -0.53 3.64 -14.39
N GLY A 121 0.10 2.63 -13.80
CA GLY A 121 1.51 2.30 -14.01
C GLY A 121 1.75 1.39 -15.21
N LYS A 122 0.69 0.78 -15.76
CA LYS A 122 0.80 -0.22 -16.84
C LYS A 122 1.78 -1.35 -16.47
N ALA A 123 1.78 -1.74 -15.19
CA ALA A 123 2.63 -2.81 -14.69
C ALA A 123 1.94 -4.17 -14.86
N GLU A 124 2.76 -5.17 -15.11
CA GLU A 124 2.36 -6.58 -15.14
C GLU A 124 3.03 -7.33 -13.99
N PRO A 125 2.47 -8.46 -13.55
CA PRO A 125 3.15 -9.32 -12.58
C PRO A 125 4.55 -9.71 -13.07
N GLY A 126 5.55 -9.57 -12.19
CA GLY A 126 6.95 -9.84 -12.52
C GLY A 126 7.74 -8.63 -13.00
N ASP A 127 7.12 -7.46 -13.15
CA ASP A 127 7.79 -6.23 -13.57
C ASP A 127 8.66 -5.60 -12.47
N LYS A 128 8.66 -6.17 -11.27
CA LYS A 128 9.37 -5.68 -10.07
C LYS A 128 8.83 -4.31 -9.65
N THR A 129 7.57 -4.29 -9.24
CA THR A 129 6.86 -3.09 -8.78
C THR A 129 6.03 -3.37 -7.54
N MET A 130 5.40 -2.34 -6.97
CA MET A 130 4.43 -2.49 -5.88
C MET A 130 3.24 -3.39 -6.26
N CYS A 131 2.93 -3.54 -7.54
CA CYS A 131 1.86 -4.42 -8.01
C CYS A 131 2.16 -5.90 -7.70
N ASP A 132 3.43 -6.28 -7.64
CA ASP A 132 3.85 -7.63 -7.28
C ASP A 132 3.51 -8.00 -5.83
N VAL A 133 3.15 -7.02 -5.01
CA VAL A 133 2.61 -7.25 -3.65
C VAL A 133 1.10 -6.98 -3.60
N TRP A 134 0.61 -5.88 -4.18
CA TRP A 134 -0.82 -5.57 -4.15
C TRP A 134 -1.70 -6.68 -4.75
N LEU A 135 -1.32 -7.24 -5.88
CA LEU A 135 -2.13 -8.25 -6.56
C LEU A 135 -2.25 -9.56 -5.76
N PRO A 136 -1.16 -10.17 -5.27
CA PRO A 136 -1.27 -11.35 -4.42
C PRO A 136 -1.99 -11.08 -3.10
N VAL A 137 -1.85 -9.91 -2.51
CA VAL A 137 -2.60 -9.50 -1.30
C VAL A 137 -4.09 -9.45 -1.57
N ALA A 138 -4.52 -8.83 -2.66
CA ALA A 138 -5.93 -8.82 -3.07
C ALA A 138 -6.48 -10.23 -3.28
N ASP A 139 -5.73 -11.12 -3.94
CA ASP A 139 -6.12 -12.50 -4.14
C ASP A 139 -6.23 -13.28 -2.81
N SER A 140 -5.31 -13.05 -1.88
CA SER A 140 -5.36 -13.63 -0.52
C SER A 140 -6.62 -13.21 0.23
N LEU A 141 -6.97 -11.93 0.17
CA LEU A 141 -8.20 -11.42 0.81
C LEU A 141 -9.47 -11.99 0.16
N ARG A 142 -9.48 -12.15 -1.17
CA ARG A 142 -10.58 -12.81 -1.88
C ARG A 142 -10.77 -14.24 -1.39
N GLN A 143 -9.71 -15.02 -1.34
CA GLN A 143 -9.75 -16.40 -0.86
C GLN A 143 -10.23 -16.48 0.58
N SER A 144 -9.73 -15.58 1.44
CA SER A 144 -10.16 -15.50 2.84
C SER A 144 -11.63 -15.15 2.97
N SER A 145 -12.16 -14.27 2.12
CA SER A 145 -13.59 -13.92 2.07
C SER A 145 -14.44 -15.11 1.65
N GLU A 146 -14.03 -15.83 0.60
CA GLU A 146 -14.72 -17.06 0.13
C GLU A 146 -14.73 -18.15 1.21
N GLN A 147 -13.70 -18.22 2.03
CA GLN A 147 -13.58 -19.15 3.16
C GLN A 147 -14.27 -18.66 4.43
N HIS A 148 -14.87 -17.48 4.42
CA HIS A 148 -15.54 -16.85 5.56
C HIS A 148 -14.64 -16.70 6.80
N LEU A 149 -13.35 -16.39 6.59
CA LEU A 149 -12.44 -16.14 7.69
C LEU A 149 -12.79 -14.85 8.44
N SER A 150 -12.27 -14.71 9.65
CA SER A 150 -12.31 -13.42 10.36
C SER A 150 -11.39 -12.41 9.66
N ILE A 151 -11.66 -11.11 9.83
CA ILE A 151 -10.80 -10.05 9.28
C ILE A 151 -9.37 -10.18 9.82
N ALA A 152 -9.20 -10.47 11.11
CA ALA A 152 -7.88 -10.65 11.70
C ALA A 152 -7.12 -11.81 11.05
N ALA A 153 -7.75 -12.98 10.89
CA ALA A 153 -7.12 -14.13 10.23
C ALA A 153 -6.81 -13.85 8.75
N ALA A 154 -7.72 -13.16 8.04
CA ALA A 154 -7.53 -12.79 6.64
C ALA A 154 -6.34 -11.82 6.46
N LEU A 155 -6.20 -10.85 7.36
CA LEU A 155 -5.09 -9.89 7.30
C LEU A 155 -3.76 -10.51 7.74
N ASP A 156 -3.75 -11.45 8.68
CA ASP A 156 -2.54 -12.22 9.01
C ASP A 156 -2.06 -13.02 7.80
N ALA A 157 -2.98 -13.71 7.10
CA ALA A 157 -2.66 -14.42 5.86
C ALA A 157 -2.14 -13.47 4.77
N ALA A 158 -2.77 -12.30 4.63
CA ALA A 158 -2.34 -11.27 3.68
C ALA A 158 -0.94 -10.74 3.99
N CYS A 159 -0.56 -10.59 5.26
CA CYS A 159 0.79 -10.21 5.67
C CYS A 159 1.83 -11.24 5.25
N GLU A 160 1.57 -12.53 5.44
CA GLU A 160 2.47 -13.59 5.00
C GLU A 160 2.66 -13.59 3.48
N VAL A 161 1.57 -13.37 2.75
CA VAL A 161 1.62 -13.25 1.28
C VAL A 161 2.43 -12.02 0.87
N ALA A 162 2.21 -10.87 1.51
CA ALA A 162 2.93 -9.63 1.23
C ALA A 162 4.43 -9.77 1.49
N GLU A 163 4.82 -10.43 2.56
CA GLU A 163 6.22 -10.67 2.91
C GLU A 163 6.92 -11.53 1.85
N ARG A 164 6.31 -12.66 1.48
CA ARG A 164 6.85 -13.53 0.42
C ARG A 164 6.91 -12.80 -0.93
N ALA A 165 5.89 -12.03 -1.27
CA ALA A 165 5.82 -11.31 -2.54
C ALA A 165 6.85 -10.18 -2.62
N ALA A 166 7.07 -9.42 -1.55
CA ALA A 166 8.11 -8.40 -1.49
C ALA A 166 9.51 -9.02 -1.62
N HIS A 167 9.75 -10.13 -0.91
CA HIS A 167 11.02 -10.86 -1.01
C HIS A 167 11.26 -11.43 -2.42
N ALA A 168 10.21 -11.92 -3.08
CA ALA A 168 10.30 -12.46 -4.44
C ALA A 168 10.75 -11.42 -5.47
N THR A 169 10.59 -10.13 -5.21
CA THR A 169 11.08 -9.06 -6.12
C THR A 169 12.61 -9.03 -6.22
N ILE A 170 13.34 -9.62 -5.29
CA ILE A 170 14.82 -9.68 -5.29
C ILE A 170 15.34 -10.32 -6.58
N THR A 171 14.73 -11.42 -7.01
CA THR A 171 15.17 -12.17 -8.19
C THR A 171 14.58 -11.66 -9.51
N MET A 172 13.68 -10.69 -9.46
CA MET A 172 13.08 -10.09 -10.64
C MET A 172 14.02 -9.06 -11.27
N GLN A 173 14.02 -8.99 -12.60
CA GLN A 173 14.58 -7.87 -13.33
C GLN A 173 13.52 -6.76 -13.45
N ALA A 174 13.87 -5.53 -13.10
CA ALA A 174 12.95 -4.40 -13.20
C ALA A 174 12.63 -4.06 -14.66
N ARG A 175 11.34 -3.89 -14.95
CA ARG A 175 10.83 -3.51 -16.29
C ARG A 175 10.09 -2.17 -16.26
N LYS A 176 9.91 -1.59 -15.10
CA LYS A 176 9.23 -0.31 -14.88
C LYS A 176 10.06 0.60 -13.98
N GLY A 177 9.75 1.89 -14.04
CA GLY A 177 10.40 2.90 -13.22
C GLY A 177 11.89 3.07 -13.49
N ARG A 178 12.58 3.76 -12.59
CA ARG A 178 14.02 4.05 -12.72
C ARG A 178 14.89 2.79 -12.71
N ALA A 179 14.50 1.81 -11.90
CA ALA A 179 15.22 0.53 -11.82
C ALA A 179 15.33 -0.19 -13.17
N SER A 180 14.39 0.03 -14.09
CA SER A 180 14.41 -0.59 -15.42
C SER A 180 15.60 -0.18 -16.27
N TYR A 181 16.17 1.01 -16.02
CA TYR A 181 17.36 1.48 -16.74
C TYR A 181 18.61 0.68 -16.40
N LEU A 182 18.60 -0.05 -15.29
CA LEU A 182 19.74 -0.89 -14.89
C LEU A 182 19.76 -2.26 -15.57
N GLY A 183 18.65 -2.68 -16.20
CA GLY A 183 18.55 -4.02 -16.79
C GLY A 183 18.81 -5.11 -15.75
N GLU A 184 19.70 -6.06 -16.08
CA GLU A 184 20.07 -7.18 -15.19
C GLU A 184 20.68 -6.73 -13.86
N ARG A 185 21.28 -5.54 -13.79
CA ARG A 185 21.84 -5.00 -12.53
C ARG A 185 20.77 -4.68 -11.49
N SER A 186 19.48 -4.65 -11.86
CA SER A 186 18.37 -4.53 -10.91
C SER A 186 18.08 -5.81 -10.14
N ILE A 187 18.56 -6.95 -10.61
CA ILE A 187 18.41 -8.27 -9.95
C ILE A 187 19.28 -8.30 -8.70
N GLY A 188 18.77 -8.93 -7.64
CA GLY A 188 19.47 -9.08 -6.36
C GLY A 188 19.10 -8.03 -5.31
N HIS A 189 18.20 -7.12 -5.63
CA HIS A 189 17.75 -6.04 -4.75
C HIS A 189 16.24 -6.06 -4.61
N GLN A 190 15.73 -5.95 -3.35
CA GLN A 190 14.30 -5.91 -3.10
C GLN A 190 13.72 -4.59 -3.59
N ASP A 191 12.55 -4.63 -4.23
CA ASP A 191 11.89 -3.42 -4.73
C ASP A 191 11.39 -2.52 -3.59
N PRO A 192 11.74 -1.23 -3.55
CA PRO A 192 11.32 -0.33 -2.48
C PRO A 192 9.80 -0.09 -2.46
N GLY A 193 9.15 0.02 -3.62
CA GLY A 193 7.70 0.18 -3.71
C GLY A 193 6.95 -1.05 -3.19
N ALA A 194 7.39 -2.25 -3.54
CA ALA A 194 6.86 -3.52 -3.02
C ALA A 194 7.03 -3.61 -1.49
N THR A 195 8.17 -3.18 -0.98
CA THR A 195 8.45 -3.16 0.47
C THR A 195 7.55 -2.17 1.20
N SER A 196 7.27 -1.02 0.60
CA SER A 196 6.30 -0.06 1.16
C SER A 196 4.90 -0.65 1.26
N VAL A 197 4.45 -1.40 0.27
CA VAL A 197 3.15 -2.09 0.32
C VAL A 197 3.13 -3.14 1.44
N LEU A 198 4.20 -3.92 1.60
CA LEU A 198 4.35 -4.85 2.72
C LEU A 198 4.12 -4.13 4.06
N PHE A 199 4.78 -3.00 4.28
CA PHE A 199 4.61 -2.22 5.51
C PHE A 199 3.17 -1.73 5.70
N MET A 200 2.52 -1.27 4.65
CA MET A 200 1.11 -0.84 4.71
C MET A 200 0.17 -1.98 5.09
N VAL A 201 0.37 -3.18 4.54
CA VAL A 201 -0.44 -4.35 4.86
C VAL A 201 -0.21 -4.81 6.30
N GLN A 202 1.03 -4.82 6.77
CA GLN A 202 1.36 -5.12 8.18
C GLN A 202 0.69 -4.14 9.15
N MET A 203 0.68 -2.85 8.83
CA MET A 203 0.02 -1.82 9.64
C MET A 203 -1.50 -1.96 9.64
N LEU A 204 -2.08 -2.40 8.53
CA LEU A 204 -3.52 -2.68 8.46
C LEU A 204 -3.90 -3.87 9.36
N ALA A 205 -3.11 -4.94 9.31
CA ALA A 205 -3.31 -6.09 10.19
C ALA A 205 -3.18 -5.71 11.67
N ALA A 206 -2.21 -4.86 12.02
CA ALA A 206 -2.04 -4.37 13.38
C ALA A 206 -3.24 -3.53 13.83
N ALA A 207 -3.74 -2.61 13.00
CA ALA A 207 -4.90 -1.78 13.30
C ALA A 207 -6.19 -2.60 13.49
N ALA A 208 -6.33 -3.72 12.76
CA ALA A 208 -7.50 -4.59 12.86
C ALA A 208 -7.59 -5.37 14.18
N LYS A 209 -6.52 -5.41 14.96
CA LYS A 209 -6.46 -6.11 16.26
C LYS A 209 -6.78 -5.21 17.46
N GLU A 210 -6.90 -3.90 17.24
CA GLU A 210 -7.31 -2.91 18.24
C GLU A 210 -8.84 -2.72 18.23
#